data_8ce4c16bb1a27d051808cf43cccf3ff8
#
_entry.id   8ce4c16bb1a27d051808cf43cccf3ff8
#
_cell.length_a   1.000
_cell.length_b   1.000
_cell.length_c   1.000
_cell.angle_alpha   90.00
_cell.angle_beta   90.00
_cell.angle_gamma   90.00
#
_symmetry.space_group_name_H-M   'P 1'
#
loop_
_entity.id
_entity.type
_entity.pdbx_description
1 polymer ?
#
loop_
_entity_poly.entity_id
_entity_poly.type
_entity_poly.pdbx_seq_one_letter_code
_entity_poly.pdbx_strand_id
1 'polypeptide(L)'
;MRPLEFARFTPPQLAYLQDQSRFKLLRGGNQVGKSFAQCAELIWRCMGEHPYIEVPPAPTEVWLVTHSWEQSLSLQQKLWELMPKDMLHPDTEYNPGRGFRGKVPIIVFKNGSRLRIKTTNQGSLGVASATISFVGIDEPPPRAIWGELSARVLR
;
A
#
# COMPACT_ATOMS: atom_id res chain seq x y z
N MET A 1 -6.67 1.34 19.85
CA MET A 1 -7.21 0.15 19.17
C MET A 1 -6.70 0.12 17.74
N ARG A 2 -6.22 -1.02 17.31
CA ARG A 2 -5.75 -1.20 15.93
C ARG A 2 -6.79 -1.95 15.12
N PRO A 3 -7.44 -1.29 14.15
CA PRO A 3 -8.57 -1.90 13.43
C PRO A 3 -8.27 -3.24 12.77
N LEU A 4 -7.04 -3.44 12.26
CA LEU A 4 -6.69 -4.69 11.60
C LEU A 4 -6.65 -5.90 12.53
N GLU A 5 -6.49 -5.71 13.83
CA GLU A 5 -6.53 -6.81 14.80
C GLU A 5 -7.92 -7.42 14.90
N PHE A 6 -8.94 -6.67 14.54
CA PHE A 6 -10.34 -7.09 14.57
C PHE A 6 -10.92 -7.35 13.19
N ALA A 7 -10.12 -7.17 12.15
CA ALA A 7 -10.59 -7.34 10.78
C ALA A 7 -10.87 -8.81 10.48
N ARG A 8 -11.94 -9.04 9.72
CA ARG A 8 -12.29 -10.36 9.22
C ARG A 8 -12.23 -10.34 7.70
N PHE A 9 -11.66 -11.38 7.14
CA PHE A 9 -11.43 -11.46 5.71
C PHE A 9 -12.24 -12.61 5.11
N THR A 10 -12.73 -12.38 3.89
CA THR A 10 -13.39 -13.43 3.10
C THR A 10 -12.36 -14.44 2.60
N PRO A 11 -12.79 -15.65 2.17
CA PRO A 11 -11.84 -16.62 1.62
C PRO A 11 -10.95 -16.10 0.48
N PRO A 12 -11.46 -15.36 -0.53
CA PRO A 12 -10.59 -14.77 -1.55
C PRO A 12 -9.56 -13.79 -0.99
N GLN A 13 -9.97 -12.95 -0.03
CA GLN A 13 -9.04 -12.01 0.62
C GLN A 13 -7.95 -12.77 1.38
N LEU A 14 -8.32 -13.81 2.13
CA LEU A 14 -7.35 -14.62 2.86
C LEU A 14 -6.38 -15.33 1.93
N ALA A 15 -6.86 -15.87 0.80
CA ALA A 15 -5.99 -16.51 -0.17
C ALA A 15 -4.92 -15.53 -0.69
N TYR A 16 -5.32 -14.29 -0.99
CA TYR A 16 -4.41 -13.24 -1.39
C TYR A 16 -3.40 -12.91 -0.28
N LEU A 17 -3.89 -12.71 0.94
CA LEU A 17 -3.04 -12.31 2.07
C LEU A 17 -2.05 -13.39 2.49
N GLN A 18 -2.40 -14.65 2.29
CA GLN A 18 -1.55 -15.79 2.65
C GLN A 18 -0.57 -16.19 1.54
N ASP A 19 -0.69 -15.59 0.36
CA ASP A 19 0.16 -15.89 -0.78
C ASP A 19 1.55 -15.26 -0.59
N GLN A 20 2.61 -16.08 -0.62
CA GLN A 20 3.99 -15.64 -0.47
C GLN A 20 4.70 -15.42 -1.81
N SER A 21 4.01 -15.56 -2.93
CA SER A 21 4.60 -15.38 -4.25
C SER A 21 5.11 -13.94 -4.41
N ARG A 22 6.16 -13.79 -5.21
CA ARG A 22 6.70 -12.46 -5.51
C ARG A 22 5.65 -11.55 -6.17
N PHE A 23 4.83 -12.14 -7.03
CA PHE A 23 3.71 -11.45 -7.66
C PHE A 23 2.42 -12.16 -7.27
N LYS A 24 1.46 -11.41 -6.76
CA LYS A 24 0.15 -11.97 -6.44
C LYS A 24 -0.95 -11.05 -6.95
N LEU A 25 -2.06 -11.65 -7.37
CA LEU A 25 -3.16 -10.95 -8.01
C LEU A 25 -4.48 -11.32 -7.34
N LEU A 26 -5.21 -10.30 -6.90
CA LEU A 26 -6.56 -10.47 -6.40
C LEU A 26 -7.54 -10.01 -7.48
N ARG A 27 -8.27 -10.96 -8.03
CA ARG A 27 -9.30 -10.71 -9.05
C ARG A 27 -10.67 -10.68 -8.42
N GLY A 28 -11.58 -9.95 -9.06
CA GLY A 28 -12.98 -9.91 -8.67
C GLY A 28 -13.61 -8.56 -8.98
N GLY A 29 -14.92 -8.49 -8.85
CA GLY A 29 -15.65 -7.24 -8.95
C GLY A 29 -15.39 -6.34 -7.74
N ASN A 30 -15.89 -5.13 -7.81
CA ASN A 30 -15.69 -4.13 -6.76
C ASN A 30 -16.24 -4.56 -5.39
N GLN A 31 -17.13 -5.55 -5.38
CA GLN A 31 -17.79 -5.99 -4.14
C GLN A 31 -17.06 -7.10 -3.41
N VAL A 32 -15.90 -7.58 -3.90
CA VAL A 32 -15.15 -8.63 -3.24
C VAL A 32 -14.14 -8.11 -2.21
N GLY A 33 -14.10 -6.79 -1.99
CA GLY A 33 -13.24 -6.22 -0.98
C GLY A 33 -11.76 -6.21 -1.33
N LYS A 34 -11.41 -6.08 -2.62
CA LYS A 34 -10.02 -6.01 -3.08
C LYS A 34 -9.24 -4.90 -2.40
N SER A 35 -9.85 -3.72 -2.34
CA SER A 35 -9.21 -2.55 -1.73
C SER A 35 -8.93 -2.76 -0.24
N PHE A 36 -9.85 -3.42 0.46
CA PHE A 36 -9.68 -3.72 1.87
C PHE A 36 -8.47 -4.63 2.10
N ALA A 37 -8.38 -5.72 1.34
CA ALA A 37 -7.26 -6.65 1.44
C ALA A 37 -5.94 -5.98 1.05
N GLN A 38 -5.94 -5.16 0.00
CA GLN A 38 -4.74 -4.44 -0.41
C GLN A 38 -4.27 -3.44 0.64
N CYS A 39 -5.18 -2.71 1.24
CA CYS A 39 -4.84 -1.77 2.31
C CYS A 39 -4.26 -2.49 3.52
N ALA A 40 -4.82 -3.62 3.91
CA ALA A 40 -4.29 -4.43 5.00
C ALA A 40 -2.86 -4.89 4.69
N GLU A 41 -2.62 -5.39 3.49
CA GLU A 41 -1.29 -5.82 3.06
C GLU A 41 -0.28 -4.67 3.13
N LEU A 42 -0.63 -3.50 2.62
CA LEU A 42 0.24 -2.33 2.65
C LEU A 42 0.61 -1.93 4.08
N ILE A 43 -0.36 -1.92 4.97
CA ILE A 43 -0.13 -1.54 6.38
C ILE A 43 0.78 -2.56 7.07
N TRP A 44 0.52 -3.84 6.93
CA TRP A 44 1.36 -4.87 7.54
C TRP A 44 2.79 -4.83 7.02
N ARG A 45 2.97 -4.54 5.72
CA ARG A 45 4.31 -4.39 5.13
C ARG A 45 5.05 -3.19 5.73
N CYS A 46 4.34 -2.10 6.00
CA CYS A 46 4.92 -0.94 6.68
C CYS A 46 5.25 -1.25 8.14
N MET A 47 4.42 -2.05 8.79
CA MET A 47 4.68 -2.46 10.18
C MET A 47 5.87 -3.41 10.29
N GLY A 48 6.25 -4.08 9.19
CA GLY A 48 7.24 -5.15 9.23
C GLY A 48 6.72 -6.40 9.91
N GLU A 49 5.40 -6.53 10.02
CA GLU A 49 4.72 -7.64 10.65
C GLU A 49 3.52 -8.04 9.81
N HIS A 50 3.39 -9.31 9.53
CA HIS A 50 2.27 -9.83 8.74
C HIS A 50 1.76 -11.10 9.41
N PRO A 51 0.43 -11.22 9.65
CA PRO A 51 -0.09 -12.34 10.40
C PRO A 51 -0.03 -13.68 9.68
N TYR A 52 0.16 -13.68 8.36
CA TYR A 52 0.07 -14.90 7.56
C TYR A 52 1.36 -15.30 6.85
N ILE A 53 2.25 -14.36 6.56
CA ILE A 53 3.50 -14.62 5.81
C ILE A 53 4.66 -13.88 6.42
N GLU A 54 5.87 -14.30 6.08
CA GLU A 54 7.07 -13.55 6.43
C GLU A 54 7.22 -12.34 5.50
N VAL A 55 7.57 -11.20 6.08
CA VAL A 55 7.81 -9.95 5.34
C VAL A 55 9.10 -9.32 5.85
N PRO A 56 9.75 -8.46 5.03
CA PRO A 56 10.94 -7.74 5.48
C PRO A 56 10.64 -6.93 6.75
N PRO A 57 11.59 -6.90 7.70
CA PRO A 57 11.40 -6.11 8.91
C PRO A 57 11.43 -4.62 8.63
N ALA A 58 10.80 -3.83 9.50
CA ALA A 58 10.86 -2.37 9.43
C ALA A 58 12.30 -1.88 9.69
N PRO A 59 12.71 -0.73 9.12
CA PRO A 59 11.93 0.15 8.25
C PRO A 59 11.81 -0.37 6.82
N THR A 60 10.68 -0.08 6.18
CA THR A 60 10.41 -0.50 4.80
C THR A 60 9.95 0.68 3.96
N GLU A 61 10.18 0.58 2.66
CA GLU A 61 9.64 1.51 1.66
C GLU A 61 8.54 0.77 0.90
N VAL A 62 7.31 1.25 1.02
CA VAL A 62 6.13 0.64 0.42
C VAL A 62 5.43 1.64 -0.47
N TRP A 63 5.00 1.22 -1.65
CA TRP A 63 4.32 2.09 -2.60
C TRP A 63 2.92 1.59 -2.89
N LEU A 64 1.98 2.53 -2.96
CA LEU A 64 0.66 2.32 -3.54
C LEU A 64 0.62 3.07 -4.87
N VAL A 65 0.39 2.34 -5.96
CA VAL A 65 0.36 2.91 -7.31
C VAL A 65 -1.07 2.88 -7.83
N THR A 66 -1.57 4.05 -8.21
CA THR A 66 -2.90 4.22 -8.80
C THR A 66 -2.78 4.98 -10.12
N HIS A 67 -3.85 5.01 -10.91
CA HIS A 67 -3.82 5.75 -12.17
C HIS A 67 -3.82 7.26 -11.92
N SER A 68 -4.66 7.76 -11.04
CA SER A 68 -4.78 9.19 -10.77
C SER A 68 -4.92 9.45 -9.27
N TRP A 69 -4.64 10.68 -8.87
CA TRP A 69 -4.81 11.10 -7.47
C TRP A 69 -6.27 10.94 -7.01
N GLU A 70 -7.21 11.31 -7.84
CA GLU A 70 -8.63 11.20 -7.51
C GLU A 70 -9.05 9.76 -7.23
N GLN A 71 -8.57 8.82 -8.03
CA GLN A 71 -8.84 7.41 -7.80
C GLN A 71 -8.20 6.89 -6.50
N SER A 72 -7.09 7.48 -6.09
CA SER A 72 -6.42 7.08 -4.87
C SER A 72 -7.16 7.51 -3.60
N LEU A 73 -8.03 8.52 -3.68
CA LEU A 73 -8.66 9.09 -2.48
C LEU A 73 -9.50 8.08 -1.71
N SER A 74 -10.23 7.20 -2.40
CA SER A 74 -11.01 6.16 -1.73
C SER A 74 -10.12 5.13 -1.03
N LEU A 75 -9.00 4.78 -1.64
CA LEU A 75 -8.01 3.90 -1.03
C LEU A 75 -7.33 4.56 0.16
N GLN A 76 -7.02 5.84 0.05
CA GLN A 76 -6.44 6.60 1.16
C GLN A 76 -7.39 6.66 2.35
N GLN A 77 -8.69 6.81 2.09
CA GLN A 77 -9.68 6.78 3.16
C GLN A 77 -9.69 5.41 3.87
N LYS A 78 -9.66 4.32 3.12
CA LYS A 78 -9.58 2.98 3.70
C LYS A 78 -8.29 2.76 4.48
N LEU A 79 -7.18 3.23 3.94
CA LEU A 79 -5.90 3.20 4.65
C LEU A 79 -6.00 3.92 5.99
N TRP A 80 -6.57 5.11 5.99
CA TRP A 80 -6.73 5.89 7.21
C TRP A 80 -7.61 5.17 8.24
N GLU A 81 -8.72 4.58 7.79
CA GLU A 81 -9.64 3.85 8.66
C GLU A 81 -8.98 2.61 9.30
N LEU A 82 -8.09 1.94 8.56
CA LEU A 82 -7.43 0.73 9.02
C LEU A 82 -6.10 0.99 9.71
N MET A 83 -5.57 2.21 9.62
CA MET A 83 -4.24 2.55 10.06
C MET A 83 -4.09 2.43 11.59
N PRO A 84 -2.99 1.81 12.07
CA PRO A 84 -2.66 1.86 13.49
C PRO A 84 -2.13 3.25 13.84
N LYS A 85 -3.02 4.16 14.21
CA LYS A 85 -2.70 5.57 14.38
C LYS A 85 -1.66 5.83 15.46
N ASP A 86 -1.56 4.94 16.43
CA ASP A 86 -0.51 4.97 17.44
C ASP A 86 0.90 4.75 16.87
N MET A 87 1.00 4.16 15.68
CA MET A 87 2.27 3.89 14.99
C MET A 87 2.64 4.93 13.95
N LEU A 88 1.81 5.95 13.75
CA LEU A 88 2.09 7.00 12.78
C LEU A 88 2.93 8.11 13.39
N HIS A 89 3.82 8.69 12.56
CA HIS A 89 4.57 9.87 12.95
C HIS A 89 3.59 11.01 13.27
N PRO A 90 3.86 11.83 14.31
CA PRO A 90 2.94 12.92 14.70
C PRO A 90 2.64 13.92 13.59
N ASP A 91 3.56 14.09 12.63
CA ASP A 91 3.38 15.01 11.51
C ASP A 91 2.50 14.45 10.40
N THR A 92 2.05 13.21 10.51
CA THR A 92 1.15 12.61 9.53
C THR A 92 -0.24 13.22 9.67
N GLU A 93 -0.72 13.83 8.58
CA GLU A 93 -2.04 14.45 8.56
C GLU A 93 -2.89 13.83 7.45
N TYR A 94 -4.15 13.61 7.75
CA TYR A 94 -5.13 13.11 6.79
C TYR A 94 -6.32 14.04 6.72
N ASN A 95 -6.74 14.37 5.49
CA ASN A 95 -7.93 15.16 5.21
C ASN A 95 -8.82 14.41 4.21
N PRO A 96 -10.10 14.16 4.51
CA PRO A 96 -10.97 13.39 3.62
C PRO A 96 -11.07 13.93 2.19
N GLY A 97 -10.98 15.24 2.01
CA GLY A 97 -11.06 15.85 0.69
C GLY A 97 -9.75 15.89 -0.09
N ARG A 98 -8.62 15.74 0.60
CA ARG A 98 -7.29 15.86 -0.01
C ARG A 98 -6.44 14.61 0.15
N GLY A 99 -6.79 13.71 1.05
CA GLY A 99 -5.98 12.56 1.40
C GLY A 99 -4.82 12.93 2.33
N PHE A 100 -3.76 12.16 2.28
CA PHE A 100 -2.55 12.44 3.05
C PHE A 100 -1.78 13.60 2.45
N ARG A 101 -1.32 14.52 3.28
CA ARG A 101 -0.69 15.77 2.84
C ARG A 101 0.75 15.60 2.34
N GLY A 102 1.16 16.50 1.44
CA GLY A 102 2.53 16.69 0.98
C GLY A 102 2.62 16.80 -0.55
N LYS A 103 3.73 17.35 -1.06
CA LYS A 103 4.02 17.39 -2.50
C LYS A 103 4.10 15.98 -3.06
N VAL A 104 4.72 15.09 -2.29
CA VAL A 104 4.68 13.65 -2.53
C VAL A 104 4.00 13.08 -1.31
N PRO A 105 2.81 12.53 -1.46
CA PRO A 105 2.09 12.00 -0.32
C PRO A 105 2.87 10.85 0.30
N ILE A 106 3.29 11.07 1.51
CA ILE A 106 4.08 10.10 2.27
C ILE A 106 3.41 9.91 3.62
N ILE A 107 3.15 8.65 3.94
CA ILE A 107 2.71 8.27 5.27
C ILE A 107 3.93 7.73 5.98
N VAL A 108 4.32 8.37 7.08
CA VAL A 108 5.51 8.00 7.84
C VAL A 108 5.11 7.29 9.12
N PHE A 109 5.69 6.12 9.33
CA PHE A 109 5.48 5.33 10.55
C PHE A 109 6.58 5.63 11.58
N LYS A 110 6.27 5.48 12.86
CA LYS A 110 7.25 5.68 13.94
C LYS A 110 8.44 4.72 13.84
N ASN A 111 8.25 3.57 13.20
CA ASN A 111 9.33 2.58 13.02
C ASN A 111 10.26 2.94 11.84
N GLY A 112 10.05 4.09 11.19
CA GLY A 112 10.85 4.53 10.05
C GLY A 112 10.33 4.12 8.69
N SER A 113 9.32 3.27 8.62
CA SER A 113 8.72 2.86 7.35
C SER A 113 7.98 4.01 6.69
N ARG A 114 7.92 3.96 5.35
CA ARG A 114 7.24 4.98 4.54
C ARG A 114 6.32 4.32 3.54
N LEU A 115 5.10 4.84 3.46
CA LEU A 115 4.15 4.45 2.41
C LEU A 115 3.95 5.65 1.49
N ARG A 116 4.30 5.48 0.22
CA ARG A 116 4.16 6.53 -0.80
C ARG A 116 3.03 6.19 -1.74
N ILE A 117 2.29 7.22 -2.13
CA ILE A 117 1.20 7.09 -3.09
C ILE A 117 1.69 7.70 -4.40
N LYS A 118 1.73 6.87 -5.45
CA LYS A 118 2.22 7.25 -6.77
C LYS A 118 1.10 7.12 -7.80
N THR A 119 1.12 7.98 -8.80
CA THR A 119 0.13 7.95 -9.88
C THR A 119 0.81 7.71 -11.22
N THR A 120 0.15 6.96 -12.11
CA THR A 120 0.71 6.61 -13.41
C THR A 120 0.38 7.62 -14.50
N ASN A 121 -0.63 8.47 -14.29
CA ASN A 121 -1.03 9.44 -15.31
C ASN A 121 -0.01 10.56 -15.53
N GLN A 122 0.99 10.67 -14.65
CA GLN A 122 2.05 11.66 -14.79
C GLN A 122 3.28 11.13 -15.54
N GLY A 123 3.20 9.91 -16.05
CA GLY A 123 4.29 9.27 -16.81
C GLY A 123 5.31 8.59 -15.91
N SER A 124 6.40 9.28 -15.57
CA SER A 124 7.43 8.69 -14.71
C SER A 124 7.00 8.70 -13.24
N LEU A 125 7.34 7.63 -12.52
CA LEU A 125 7.12 7.57 -11.08
C LEU A 125 8.20 8.31 -10.27
N GLY A 126 9.20 8.87 -10.94
CA GLY A 126 10.06 9.92 -10.42
C GLY A 126 11.13 9.53 -9.41
N VAL A 127 11.32 8.26 -9.08
CA VAL A 127 12.35 7.87 -8.11
C VAL A 127 13.26 6.82 -8.73
N ALA A 128 14.42 7.28 -9.20
CA ALA A 128 15.33 6.44 -9.99
C ALA A 128 16.10 5.40 -9.16
N SER A 129 16.27 5.58 -7.85
CA SER A 129 17.19 4.76 -7.07
C SER A 129 16.60 4.08 -5.85
N ALA A 130 15.29 4.18 -5.64
CA ALA A 130 14.69 3.59 -4.44
C ALA A 130 14.55 2.09 -4.54
N THR A 131 14.98 1.39 -3.51
CA THR A 131 14.65 -0.02 -3.30
C THR A 131 13.30 -0.09 -2.59
N ILE A 132 12.38 -0.85 -3.15
CA ILE A 132 11.01 -0.92 -2.66
C ILE A 132 10.76 -2.30 -2.07
N SER A 133 10.23 -2.36 -0.85
CA SER A 133 9.93 -3.63 -0.20
C SER A 133 8.66 -4.28 -0.72
N PHE A 134 7.67 -3.45 -1.07
CA PHE A 134 6.38 -3.94 -1.58
C PHE A 134 5.69 -2.84 -2.39
N VAL A 135 5.02 -3.24 -3.47
CA VAL A 135 4.20 -2.34 -4.29
C VAL A 135 2.80 -2.91 -4.42
N GLY A 136 1.82 -2.13 -4.00
CA GLY A 136 0.42 -2.40 -4.27
C GLY A 136 -0.03 -1.61 -5.49
N ILE A 137 -0.61 -2.27 -6.48
CA ILE A 137 -1.07 -1.63 -7.71
C ILE A 137 -2.58 -1.85 -7.82
N ASP A 138 -3.33 -0.75 -7.86
CA ASP A 138 -4.79 -0.83 -7.89
C ASP A 138 -5.31 -1.23 -9.26
N GLU A 139 -4.71 -0.72 -10.32
CA GLU A 139 -5.06 -1.06 -11.70
C GLU A 139 -3.80 -1.38 -12.50
N PRO A 140 -3.90 -2.27 -13.52
CA PRO A 140 -2.72 -2.59 -14.34
C PRO A 140 -2.07 -1.32 -14.90
N PRO A 141 -0.79 -1.08 -14.63
CA PRO A 141 -0.10 0.10 -15.14
C PRO A 141 0.36 -0.11 -16.58
N PRO A 142 0.75 0.94 -17.28
CA PRO A 142 1.45 0.80 -18.56
C PRO A 142 2.67 -0.12 -18.43
N ARG A 143 2.98 -0.83 -19.51
CA ARG A 143 4.07 -1.83 -19.51
C ARG A 143 5.40 -1.26 -19.05
N ALA A 144 5.72 -0.04 -19.47
CA ALA A 144 6.99 0.61 -19.09
C ALA A 144 7.08 0.84 -17.58
N ILE A 145 5.98 1.24 -16.95
CA ILE A 145 5.92 1.45 -15.51
C ILE A 145 6.00 0.13 -14.77
N TRP A 146 5.33 -0.91 -15.26
CA TRP A 146 5.43 -2.26 -14.71
C TRP A 146 6.89 -2.74 -14.67
N GLY A 147 7.61 -2.57 -15.79
CA GLY A 147 9.02 -2.95 -15.86
C GLY A 147 9.88 -2.20 -14.86
N GLU A 148 9.66 -0.91 -14.70
CA GLU A 148 10.37 -0.08 -13.73
C GLU A 148 10.12 -0.54 -12.30
N LEU A 149 8.85 -0.76 -11.93
CA LEU A 149 8.50 -1.21 -10.60
C LEU A 149 9.06 -2.59 -10.29
N SER A 150 8.94 -3.53 -11.23
CA SER A 150 9.42 -4.90 -11.05
C SER A 150 10.92 -4.96 -10.78
N ALA A 151 11.68 -4.05 -11.40
CA ALA A 151 13.13 -3.98 -11.22
C ALA A 151 13.54 -3.48 -9.83
N ARG A 152 12.66 -2.75 -9.14
CA ARG A 152 12.99 -2.10 -7.87
C ARG A 152 12.51 -2.85 -6.64
N VAL A 153 11.59 -3.79 -6.80
CA VAL A 153 11.05 -4.52 -5.66
C VAL A 153 12.07 -5.55 -5.17
N LEU A 154 12.30 -5.59 -3.87
CA LEU A 154 13.15 -6.57 -3.22
C LEU A 154 12.63 -7.99 -3.47
N ARG A 155 13.57 -8.90 -3.69
CA ARG A 155 13.28 -10.31 -3.89
C ARG A 155 13.26 -11.08 -2.57
#